data_cdcd7258756ee0613294196beb717b9d
#
_entry.id   cdcd7258756ee0613294196beb717b9d
#
_cell.length_a   1.000
_cell.length_b   1.000
_cell.length_c   1.000
_cell.angle_alpha   90.00
_cell.angle_beta   90.00
_cell.angle_gamma   90.00
#
_symmetry.space_group_name_H-M   'P 1'
#
loop_
_entity.id
_entity.type
_entity.pdbx_description
1 polymer ?
#
loop_
_entity_poly.entity_id
_entity_poly.type
_entity_poly.pdbx_seq_one_letter_code
_entity_poly.pdbx_strand_id
1 'polypeptide(L)'
;DYTYQECKIDVKIIGVVNMLEKINTPEDVKKLNLQEKNQLAEDIRKYILEVVSQNGGHLASNLGVVELTIALHSVFNEPTDKIVWDVGHQTYVHKILTGRKEELKNIRKLGGIAGFPKTKESAYDCFNTGHSSTSISAALGMARARDLKGEKNSVIAVIGDGALTGGMAIEALNDAGFSKCKMTVILNDNEMSISPNIGGLNMFLSKLRTKKLYTKSNISGKKIIGKIPVIGKPIVKIVQRLKRSVKQLIIPKMFFEDIGFTYLGPVDGHNIEQLENILKLSKQVDTPVLIHVLTKKGKGYKIAEENPDKFHATGPFDLETGEPKKAKGLDYSKVFGNKLVELAEKNDKIVAITASMKDGTGLTKFQKQYPKRFFDIGIAEQHAVTLAAGMATQGLI
;
A
#
# COMPACT_ATOMS: atom_id res chain seq x y z
N ASP A 1 -44.61 27.14 38.62
CA ASP A 1 -44.93 26.23 37.51
C ASP A 1 -44.39 26.82 36.20
N TYR A 2 -43.18 26.42 35.82
CA TYR A 2 -42.65 26.68 34.50
C TYR A 2 -42.55 25.34 33.78
N THR A 3 -43.48 25.12 32.88
CA THR A 3 -43.47 24.00 31.94
C THR A 3 -42.40 24.22 30.86
N TYR A 4 -41.40 23.32 30.85
CA TYR A 4 -40.42 23.22 29.76
C TYR A 4 -41.12 22.65 28.53
N GLN A 5 -41.31 23.47 27.52
CA GLN A 5 -41.75 23.04 26.20
C GLN A 5 -40.49 22.51 25.46
N GLU A 6 -40.42 21.19 25.27
CA GLU A 6 -39.43 20.53 24.42
C GLU A 6 -39.65 20.97 22.97
N CYS A 7 -38.74 21.79 22.48
CA CYS A 7 -38.66 22.11 21.07
C CYS A 7 -38.07 20.93 20.33
N LYS A 8 -38.89 20.03 19.80
CA LYS A 8 -38.45 18.99 18.86
C LYS A 8 -38.05 19.68 17.56
N ILE A 9 -36.74 19.84 17.36
CA ILE A 9 -36.15 20.19 16.08
C ILE A 9 -36.23 18.91 15.22
N ASP A 10 -37.23 18.83 14.36
CA ASP A 10 -37.25 17.87 13.25
C ASP A 10 -36.11 18.19 12.29
N VAL A 11 -34.95 17.64 12.56
CA VAL A 11 -33.88 17.56 11.57
C VAL A 11 -34.37 16.58 10.52
N LYS A 12 -34.97 17.09 9.44
CA LYS A 12 -35.10 16.34 8.20
C LYS A 12 -33.71 15.87 7.81
N ILE A 13 -33.41 14.63 8.12
CA ILE A 13 -32.25 13.91 7.57
C ILE A 13 -32.56 13.82 6.07
N ILE A 14 -32.01 14.76 5.29
CA ILE A 14 -31.93 14.61 3.83
C ILE A 14 -31.25 13.24 3.67
N GLY A 15 -31.98 12.28 3.11
CA GLY A 15 -31.53 10.89 3.00
C GLY A 15 -30.16 10.86 2.35
N VAL A 16 -29.14 10.53 3.13
CA VAL A 16 -27.80 10.29 2.61
C VAL A 16 -27.93 9.07 1.72
N VAL A 17 -27.95 9.31 0.40
CA VAL A 17 -28.00 8.24 -0.59
C VAL A 17 -26.74 7.41 -0.40
N ASN A 18 -26.88 6.17 0.07
CA ASN A 18 -25.76 5.24 0.17
C ASN A 18 -25.24 4.95 -1.25
N MET A 19 -24.11 5.57 -1.62
CA MET A 19 -23.53 5.43 -2.96
C MET A 19 -23.12 3.99 -3.26
N LEU A 20 -22.81 3.21 -2.22
CA LEU A 20 -22.41 1.81 -2.35
C LEU A 20 -23.51 0.93 -2.97
N GLU A 21 -24.79 1.28 -2.79
CA GLU A 21 -25.91 0.55 -3.38
C GLU A 21 -25.98 0.67 -4.91
N LYS A 22 -25.40 1.74 -5.46
CA LYS A 22 -25.37 2.00 -6.90
C LYS A 22 -24.22 1.28 -7.62
N ILE A 23 -23.28 0.68 -6.86
CA ILE A 23 -22.05 0.08 -7.41
C ILE A 23 -22.18 -1.43 -7.43
N ASN A 24 -22.14 -2.00 -8.62
CA ASN A 24 -22.11 -3.44 -8.87
C ASN A 24 -20.94 -3.83 -9.77
N THR A 25 -20.43 -2.90 -10.57
CA THR A 25 -19.31 -3.11 -11.48
C THR A 25 -18.39 -1.90 -11.49
N PRO A 26 -17.13 -2.03 -11.94
CA PRO A 26 -16.22 -0.89 -12.13
C PRO A 26 -16.78 0.18 -13.07
N GLU A 27 -17.61 -0.19 -14.04
CA GLU A 27 -18.24 0.76 -14.97
C GLU A 27 -19.18 1.74 -14.25
N ASP A 28 -19.77 1.34 -13.13
CA ASP A 28 -20.62 2.23 -12.33
C ASP A 28 -19.77 3.30 -11.63
N VAL A 29 -18.57 2.97 -11.21
CA VAL A 29 -17.61 3.94 -10.62
C VAL A 29 -17.23 5.02 -11.62
N LYS A 30 -17.07 4.67 -12.91
CA LYS A 30 -16.70 5.62 -13.98
C LYS A 30 -17.77 6.66 -14.26
N LYS A 31 -19.04 6.34 -13.97
CA LYS A 31 -20.19 7.25 -14.16
C LYS A 31 -20.30 8.33 -13.07
N LEU A 32 -19.64 8.14 -11.93
CA LEU A 32 -19.71 9.02 -10.79
C LEU A 32 -18.88 10.30 -11.01
N ASN A 33 -19.42 11.44 -10.57
CA ASN A 33 -18.65 12.66 -10.44
C ASN A 33 -17.73 12.63 -9.20
N LEU A 34 -16.87 13.62 -9.04
CA LEU A 34 -15.89 13.67 -7.95
C LEU A 34 -16.53 13.68 -6.56
N GLN A 35 -17.62 14.40 -6.38
CA GLN A 35 -18.34 14.47 -5.10
C GLN A 35 -18.94 13.10 -4.73
N GLU A 36 -19.56 12.42 -5.70
CA GLU A 36 -20.13 11.09 -5.54
C GLU A 36 -19.02 10.04 -5.23
N LYS A 37 -17.84 10.13 -5.87
CA LYS A 37 -16.69 9.26 -5.57
C LYS A 37 -16.16 9.47 -4.15
N ASN A 38 -16.12 10.71 -3.66
CA ASN A 38 -15.75 10.99 -2.29
C ASN A 38 -16.77 10.42 -1.30
N GLN A 39 -18.08 10.54 -1.59
CA GLN A 39 -19.11 9.93 -0.77
C GLN A 39 -19.00 8.39 -0.80
N LEU A 40 -18.75 7.79 -1.97
CA LEU A 40 -18.52 6.36 -2.11
C LEU A 40 -17.33 5.90 -1.24
N ALA A 41 -16.27 6.68 -1.17
CA ALA A 41 -15.12 6.35 -0.33
C ALA A 41 -15.49 6.26 1.16
N GLU A 42 -16.32 7.19 1.65
CA GLU A 42 -16.81 7.15 3.04
C GLU A 42 -17.76 5.97 3.29
N ASP A 43 -18.65 5.66 2.33
CA ASP A 43 -19.58 4.53 2.45
C ASP A 43 -18.83 3.19 2.44
N ILE A 44 -17.81 3.04 1.60
CA ILE A 44 -16.92 1.86 1.58
C ILE A 44 -16.19 1.70 2.92
N ARG A 45 -15.67 2.77 3.51
CA ARG A 45 -15.01 2.70 4.82
C ARG A 45 -15.93 2.19 5.90
N LYS A 46 -17.15 2.75 5.98
CA LYS A 46 -18.17 2.29 6.95
C LYS A 46 -18.47 0.82 6.77
N TYR A 47 -18.68 0.40 5.52
CA TYR A 47 -18.96 -1.00 5.20
C TYR A 47 -17.81 -1.96 5.60
N ILE A 48 -16.57 -1.60 5.29
CA ILE A 48 -15.40 -2.41 5.66
C ILE A 48 -15.26 -2.50 7.19
N LEU A 49 -15.46 -1.39 7.90
CA LEU A 49 -15.44 -1.36 9.37
C LEU A 49 -16.49 -2.30 9.96
N GLU A 50 -17.73 -2.25 9.46
CA GLU A 50 -18.79 -3.14 9.89
C GLU A 50 -18.44 -4.60 9.67
N VAL A 51 -18.06 -4.99 8.45
CA VAL A 51 -17.75 -6.38 8.11
C VAL A 51 -16.55 -6.91 8.90
N VAL A 52 -15.46 -6.14 8.96
CA VAL A 52 -14.22 -6.60 9.61
C VAL A 52 -14.35 -6.62 11.14
N SER A 53 -15.13 -5.72 11.74
CA SER A 53 -15.40 -5.76 13.19
C SER A 53 -16.12 -7.04 13.64
N GLN A 54 -16.90 -7.64 12.72
CA GLN A 54 -17.64 -8.87 13.00
C GLN A 54 -16.85 -10.14 12.67
N ASN A 55 -16.12 -10.14 11.56
CA ASN A 55 -15.47 -11.34 11.02
C ASN A 55 -13.95 -11.38 11.25
N GLY A 56 -13.35 -10.24 11.55
CA GLY A 56 -11.92 -10.05 11.44
C GLY A 56 -11.49 -9.83 9.98
N GLY A 57 -10.22 -9.48 9.79
CA GLY A 57 -9.69 -9.20 8.45
C GLY A 57 -8.47 -8.28 8.49
N HIS A 58 -8.05 -7.81 7.31
CA HIS A 58 -7.00 -6.81 7.15
C HIS A 58 -7.65 -5.41 7.09
N LEU A 59 -7.82 -4.76 8.24
CA LEU A 59 -8.56 -3.49 8.32
C LEU A 59 -7.73 -2.30 7.84
N ALA A 60 -6.62 -2.04 8.53
CA ALA A 60 -5.86 -0.80 8.34
C ALA A 60 -5.33 -0.62 6.90
N SER A 61 -4.91 -1.71 6.26
CA SER A 61 -4.41 -1.70 4.88
C SER A 61 -5.53 -1.37 3.88
N ASN A 62 -6.74 -1.89 4.07
CA ASN A 62 -7.89 -1.61 3.20
C ASN A 62 -8.39 -0.18 3.35
N LEU A 63 -8.49 0.33 4.58
CA LEU A 63 -8.89 1.72 4.84
C LEU A 63 -7.91 2.74 4.21
N GLY A 64 -6.63 2.37 4.11
CA GLY A 64 -5.59 3.22 3.55
C GLY A 64 -5.63 3.37 2.02
N VAL A 65 -6.29 2.47 1.29
CA VAL A 65 -6.27 2.43 -0.19
C VAL A 65 -7.63 2.65 -0.85
N VAL A 66 -8.61 3.17 -0.12
CA VAL A 66 -9.97 3.33 -0.64
C VAL A 66 -9.98 4.25 -1.85
N GLU A 67 -9.46 5.46 -1.74
CA GLU A 67 -9.42 6.43 -2.83
C GLU A 67 -8.53 5.97 -3.98
N LEU A 68 -7.39 5.34 -3.67
CA LEU A 68 -6.52 4.78 -4.69
C LEU A 68 -7.24 3.71 -5.51
N THR A 69 -7.99 2.83 -4.86
CA THR A 69 -8.74 1.76 -5.56
C THR A 69 -9.87 2.35 -6.41
N ILE A 70 -10.62 3.33 -5.88
CA ILE A 70 -11.66 4.05 -6.66
C ILE A 70 -11.04 4.72 -7.90
N ALA A 71 -9.91 5.39 -7.75
CA ALA A 71 -9.21 6.05 -8.87
C ALA A 71 -8.72 5.05 -9.92
N LEU A 72 -8.21 3.88 -9.49
CA LEU A 72 -7.80 2.80 -10.40
C LEU A 72 -8.99 2.32 -11.25
N HIS A 73 -10.12 2.00 -10.62
CA HIS A 73 -11.32 1.55 -11.33
C HIS A 73 -12.00 2.67 -12.16
N SER A 74 -11.74 3.94 -11.84
CA SER A 74 -12.19 5.07 -12.66
C SER A 74 -11.40 5.23 -13.95
N VAL A 75 -10.10 4.85 -13.96
CA VAL A 75 -9.17 5.14 -15.06
C VAL A 75 -8.90 3.93 -15.94
N PHE A 76 -8.84 2.74 -15.37
CA PHE A 76 -8.53 1.50 -16.07
C PHE A 76 -9.78 0.68 -16.40
N ASN A 77 -9.70 -0.14 -17.44
CA ASN A 77 -10.80 -0.93 -17.96
C ASN A 77 -10.61 -2.41 -17.61
N GLU A 78 -10.80 -2.78 -16.35
CA GLU A 78 -10.81 -4.19 -15.98
C GLU A 78 -12.08 -4.88 -16.51
N PRO A 79 -12.02 -6.17 -16.87
CA PRO A 79 -10.87 -7.07 -16.73
C PRO A 79 -9.88 -7.04 -17.92
N THR A 80 -10.06 -6.15 -18.91
CA THR A 80 -9.13 -6.03 -20.06
C THR A 80 -7.77 -5.52 -19.58
N ASP A 81 -7.72 -4.35 -18.92
CA ASP A 81 -6.54 -3.89 -18.19
C ASP A 81 -6.29 -4.82 -16.98
N LYS A 82 -5.03 -5.03 -16.61
CA LYS A 82 -4.65 -5.96 -15.55
C LYS A 82 -4.10 -5.22 -14.35
N ILE A 83 -4.71 -5.41 -13.17
CA ILE A 83 -4.21 -4.87 -11.91
C ILE A 83 -3.76 -6.02 -11.02
N VAL A 84 -2.46 -6.11 -10.77
CA VAL A 84 -1.85 -7.11 -9.88
C VAL A 84 -1.59 -6.47 -8.52
N TRP A 85 -2.23 -6.98 -7.50
CA TRP A 85 -2.09 -6.49 -6.12
C TRP A 85 -1.01 -7.28 -5.39
N ASP A 86 0.02 -6.60 -4.89
CA ASP A 86 1.05 -7.26 -4.09
C ASP A 86 0.47 -7.71 -2.73
N VAL A 87 0.81 -8.91 -2.28
CA VAL A 87 0.17 -9.58 -1.15
C VAL A 87 -1.33 -9.80 -1.40
N GLY A 88 -2.07 -8.75 -1.71
CA GLY A 88 -3.51 -8.78 -1.99
C GLY A 88 -4.40 -8.64 -0.76
N HIS A 89 -3.84 -8.44 0.43
CA HIS A 89 -4.60 -8.25 1.68
C HIS A 89 -5.38 -6.92 1.72
N GLN A 90 -5.07 -5.96 0.85
CA GLN A 90 -5.69 -4.65 0.71
C GLN A 90 -6.77 -4.60 -0.39
N THR A 91 -7.34 -5.74 -0.81
CA THR A 91 -8.24 -5.82 -1.97
C THR A 91 -9.73 -5.89 -1.63
N TYR A 92 -10.13 -5.58 -0.39
CA TYR A 92 -11.55 -5.59 -0.04
C TYR A 92 -12.33 -4.52 -0.82
N VAL A 93 -11.74 -3.34 -1.00
CA VAL A 93 -12.31 -2.28 -1.84
C VAL A 93 -12.46 -2.75 -3.29
N HIS A 94 -11.44 -3.38 -3.85
CA HIS A 94 -11.49 -3.99 -5.19
C HIS A 94 -12.62 -5.03 -5.30
N LYS A 95 -12.78 -5.92 -4.32
CA LYS A 95 -13.87 -6.90 -4.30
C LYS A 95 -15.24 -6.22 -4.24
N ILE A 96 -15.40 -5.17 -3.44
CA ILE A 96 -16.62 -4.37 -3.36
C ILE A 96 -16.97 -3.77 -4.73
N LEU A 97 -16.02 -3.08 -5.36
CA LEU A 97 -16.22 -2.37 -6.62
C LEU A 97 -16.40 -3.32 -7.82
N THR A 98 -16.04 -4.59 -7.67
CA THR A 98 -16.21 -5.65 -8.69
C THR A 98 -17.37 -6.60 -8.39
N GLY A 99 -18.37 -6.14 -7.64
CA GLY A 99 -19.66 -6.80 -7.46
C GLY A 99 -19.74 -7.83 -6.35
N ARG A 100 -18.72 -7.96 -5.51
CA ARG A 100 -18.61 -8.99 -4.43
C ARG A 100 -18.85 -8.42 -3.03
N LYS A 101 -19.60 -7.31 -2.92
CA LYS A 101 -19.86 -6.67 -1.62
C LYS A 101 -20.64 -7.59 -0.66
N GLU A 102 -21.63 -8.32 -1.15
CA GLU A 102 -22.43 -9.22 -0.31
C GLU A 102 -21.65 -10.43 0.17
N GLU A 103 -20.82 -11.02 -0.70
CA GLU A 103 -19.95 -12.13 -0.37
C GLU A 103 -18.91 -11.74 0.68
N LEU A 104 -18.49 -10.46 0.70
CA LEU A 104 -17.50 -9.97 1.67
C LEU A 104 -18.00 -10.12 3.12
N LYS A 105 -19.31 -10.14 3.38
CA LYS A 105 -19.93 -10.44 4.69
C LYS A 105 -19.56 -11.84 5.22
N ASN A 106 -19.08 -12.72 4.35
CA ASN A 106 -18.65 -14.07 4.69
C ASN A 106 -17.12 -14.25 4.65
N ILE A 107 -16.37 -13.14 4.61
CA ILE A 107 -14.90 -13.22 4.69
C ILE A 107 -14.46 -13.95 5.96
N ARG A 108 -13.41 -14.76 5.86
CA ARG A 108 -12.87 -15.60 6.96
C ARG A 108 -13.84 -16.62 7.54
N LYS A 109 -14.96 -16.92 6.89
CA LYS A 109 -15.85 -18.04 7.22
C LYS A 109 -15.58 -19.21 6.29
N LEU A 110 -15.84 -20.43 6.77
CA LEU A 110 -15.73 -21.62 5.93
C LEU A 110 -16.68 -21.51 4.72
N GLY A 111 -16.16 -21.73 3.51
CA GLY A 111 -16.93 -21.56 2.28
C GLY A 111 -17.18 -20.10 1.88
N GLY A 112 -16.69 -19.12 2.65
CA GLY A 112 -16.78 -17.70 2.32
C GLY A 112 -15.72 -17.24 1.33
N ILE A 113 -15.82 -15.96 0.93
CA ILE A 113 -14.88 -15.33 -0.01
C ILE A 113 -13.46 -15.23 0.58
N ALA A 114 -12.45 -15.40 -0.28
CA ALA A 114 -11.05 -15.27 0.13
C ALA A 114 -10.71 -13.82 0.52
N GLY A 115 -9.80 -13.66 1.47
CA GLY A 115 -9.26 -12.34 1.86
C GLY A 115 -8.21 -11.77 0.89
N PHE A 116 -7.94 -12.47 -0.21
CA PHE A 116 -6.95 -12.17 -1.25
C PHE A 116 -7.57 -12.35 -2.63
N PRO A 117 -6.98 -11.77 -3.70
CA PRO A 117 -7.42 -12.03 -5.07
C PRO A 117 -7.36 -13.51 -5.40
N LYS A 118 -8.40 -14.01 -6.06
CA LYS A 118 -8.52 -15.39 -6.55
C LYS A 118 -9.14 -15.43 -7.94
N THR A 119 -8.38 -15.87 -8.92
CA THR A 119 -8.84 -15.98 -10.32
C THR A 119 -10.08 -16.87 -10.49
N LYS A 120 -10.32 -17.78 -9.55
CA LYS A 120 -11.51 -18.63 -9.53
C LYS A 120 -12.76 -17.92 -9.00
N GLU A 121 -12.60 -16.79 -8.28
CA GLU A 121 -13.72 -16.04 -7.72
C GLU A 121 -14.24 -14.97 -8.70
N SER A 122 -13.36 -14.38 -9.51
CA SER A 122 -13.73 -13.28 -10.37
C SER A 122 -12.77 -13.11 -11.55
N ALA A 123 -13.29 -12.72 -12.71
CA ALA A 123 -12.49 -12.32 -13.87
C ALA A 123 -11.66 -11.04 -13.63
N TYR A 124 -12.02 -10.25 -12.63
CA TYR A 124 -11.28 -9.05 -12.21
C TYR A 124 -10.03 -9.39 -11.39
N ASP A 125 -9.95 -10.58 -10.81
CA ASP A 125 -8.76 -11.05 -10.08
C ASP A 125 -7.80 -11.71 -11.07
N CYS A 126 -6.95 -10.92 -11.75
CA CYS A 126 -6.11 -11.40 -12.84
C CYS A 126 -4.95 -12.31 -12.40
N PHE A 127 -4.61 -12.33 -11.09
CA PHE A 127 -3.52 -13.14 -10.53
C PHE A 127 -3.79 -13.51 -9.07
N ASN A 128 -3.49 -14.76 -8.70
CA ASN A 128 -3.57 -15.20 -7.30
C ASN A 128 -2.38 -14.67 -6.51
N THR A 129 -2.61 -13.85 -5.51
CA THR A 129 -1.57 -13.31 -4.63
C THR A 129 -1.76 -13.77 -3.19
N GLY A 130 -0.73 -13.59 -2.38
CA GLY A 130 -0.71 -13.96 -0.95
C GLY A 130 0.62 -13.57 -0.32
N HIS A 131 1.75 -13.98 -0.91
CA HIS A 131 3.08 -13.53 -0.48
C HIS A 131 3.42 -12.16 -1.05
N SER A 132 4.26 -11.42 -0.32
CA SER A 132 4.77 -10.10 -0.73
C SER A 132 5.78 -10.17 -1.87
N SER A 133 6.03 -9.02 -2.50
CA SER A 133 7.12 -8.78 -3.48
C SER A 133 6.96 -9.49 -4.83
N THR A 134 5.78 -10.07 -5.12
CA THR A 134 5.55 -10.86 -6.35
C THR A 134 4.87 -10.10 -7.47
N SER A 135 4.21 -8.98 -7.17
CA SER A 135 3.31 -8.28 -8.10
C SER A 135 4.01 -7.71 -9.33
N ILE A 136 5.22 -7.15 -9.14
CA ILE A 136 5.97 -6.52 -10.26
C ILE A 136 6.40 -7.59 -11.25
N SER A 137 6.91 -8.74 -10.78
CA SER A 137 7.29 -9.87 -11.64
C SER A 137 6.09 -10.40 -12.44
N ALA A 138 4.96 -10.62 -11.76
CA ALA A 138 3.74 -11.10 -12.41
C ALA A 138 3.22 -10.10 -13.45
N ALA A 139 3.19 -8.81 -13.11
CA ALA A 139 2.77 -7.74 -14.02
C ALA A 139 3.72 -7.59 -15.21
N LEU A 140 5.04 -7.69 -15.00
CA LEU A 140 6.03 -7.66 -16.08
C LEU A 140 5.81 -8.83 -17.05
N GLY A 141 5.57 -10.04 -16.53
CA GLY A 141 5.24 -11.21 -17.36
C GLY A 141 3.98 -10.98 -18.19
N MET A 142 2.91 -10.40 -17.58
CA MET A 142 1.68 -10.04 -18.31
C MET A 142 1.92 -8.96 -19.38
N ALA A 143 2.73 -7.94 -19.08
CA ALA A 143 3.05 -6.88 -20.03
C ALA A 143 3.84 -7.41 -21.24
N ARG A 144 4.80 -8.30 -21.02
CA ARG A 144 5.53 -8.97 -22.10
C ARG A 144 4.62 -9.88 -22.94
N ALA A 145 3.74 -10.64 -22.30
CA ALA A 145 2.76 -11.46 -23.01
C ALA A 145 1.82 -10.61 -23.87
N ARG A 146 1.34 -9.47 -23.35
CA ARG A 146 0.57 -8.46 -24.08
C ARG A 146 1.34 -7.97 -25.33
N ASP A 147 2.60 -7.60 -25.16
CA ASP A 147 3.42 -7.06 -26.26
C ASP A 147 3.65 -8.12 -27.35
N LEU A 148 3.93 -9.38 -26.97
CA LEU A 148 4.08 -10.50 -27.90
C LEU A 148 2.80 -10.81 -28.69
N LYS A 149 1.62 -10.59 -28.06
CA LYS A 149 0.32 -10.76 -28.74
C LYS A 149 -0.12 -9.53 -29.54
N GLY A 150 0.63 -8.42 -29.48
CA GLY A 150 0.23 -7.16 -30.12
C GLY A 150 -0.96 -6.46 -29.46
N GLU A 151 -1.33 -6.86 -28.24
CA GLU A 151 -2.41 -6.25 -27.44
C GLU A 151 -1.98 -4.88 -26.89
N LYS A 152 -2.95 -4.05 -26.42
CA LYS A 152 -2.69 -2.65 -26.00
C LYS A 152 -3.18 -2.33 -24.60
N ASN A 153 -3.69 -3.32 -23.88
CA ASN A 153 -4.20 -3.13 -22.52
C ASN A 153 -3.11 -2.68 -21.53
N SER A 154 -3.52 -1.93 -20.52
CA SER A 154 -2.62 -1.51 -19.45
C SER A 154 -2.34 -2.67 -18.49
N VAL A 155 -1.12 -2.69 -17.94
CA VAL A 155 -0.73 -3.63 -16.88
C VAL A 155 -0.16 -2.84 -15.71
N ILE A 156 -0.76 -3.04 -14.54
CA ILE A 156 -0.49 -2.27 -13.33
C ILE A 156 -0.11 -3.23 -12.19
N ALA A 157 0.98 -2.94 -11.50
CA ALA A 157 1.33 -3.57 -10.21
C ALA A 157 1.10 -2.57 -9.08
N VAL A 158 0.37 -2.96 -8.03
CA VAL A 158 0.21 -2.15 -6.81
C VAL A 158 1.00 -2.82 -5.70
N ILE A 159 2.05 -2.16 -5.19
CA ILE A 159 2.96 -2.71 -4.20
C ILE A 159 3.14 -1.74 -3.03
N GLY A 160 3.19 -2.27 -1.82
CA GLY A 160 3.52 -1.50 -0.61
C GLY A 160 5.01 -1.22 -0.48
N ASP A 161 5.37 -0.16 0.23
CA ASP A 161 6.76 0.24 0.50
C ASP A 161 7.57 -0.84 1.21
N GLY A 162 6.97 -1.56 2.16
CA GLY A 162 7.60 -2.73 2.80
C GLY A 162 7.87 -3.87 1.82
N ALA A 163 6.90 -4.23 0.99
CA ALA A 163 7.04 -5.31 0.01
C ALA A 163 8.03 -4.96 -1.12
N LEU A 164 8.20 -3.67 -1.45
CA LEU A 164 9.17 -3.21 -2.43
C LEU A 164 10.62 -3.50 -2.00
N THR A 165 10.89 -3.67 -0.70
CA THR A 165 12.24 -4.00 -0.21
C THR A 165 12.64 -5.45 -0.46
N GLY A 166 11.72 -6.32 -0.83
CA GLY A 166 12.00 -7.73 -1.12
C GLY A 166 12.82 -7.91 -2.39
N GLY A 167 13.72 -8.92 -2.39
CA GLY A 167 14.66 -9.18 -3.47
C GLY A 167 13.99 -9.33 -4.83
N MET A 168 12.92 -10.14 -4.93
CA MET A 168 12.18 -10.37 -6.18
C MET A 168 11.59 -9.07 -6.75
N ALA A 169 11.09 -8.15 -5.90
CA ALA A 169 10.57 -6.87 -6.36
C ALA A 169 11.66 -5.99 -6.99
N ILE A 170 12.86 -5.97 -6.37
CA ILE A 170 14.02 -5.24 -6.88
C ILE A 170 14.54 -5.85 -8.18
N GLU A 171 14.61 -7.17 -8.27
CA GLU A 171 15.00 -7.89 -9.51
C GLU A 171 14.02 -7.57 -10.65
N ALA A 172 12.72 -7.58 -10.36
CA ALA A 172 11.69 -7.26 -11.34
C ALA A 172 11.73 -5.79 -11.79
N LEU A 173 12.00 -4.84 -10.88
CA LEU A 173 12.21 -3.43 -11.23
C LEU A 173 13.42 -3.26 -12.15
N ASN A 174 14.54 -3.92 -11.82
CA ASN A 174 15.75 -3.87 -12.63
C ASN A 174 15.50 -4.40 -14.05
N ASP A 175 14.80 -5.52 -14.19
CA ASP A 175 14.46 -6.12 -15.50
C ASP A 175 13.45 -5.26 -16.27
N ALA A 176 12.41 -4.75 -15.63
CA ALA A 176 11.41 -3.89 -16.25
C ALA A 176 12.01 -2.59 -16.79
N GLY A 177 12.89 -1.95 -15.98
CA GLY A 177 13.57 -0.73 -16.37
C GLY A 177 14.56 -0.93 -17.54
N PHE A 178 15.33 -2.01 -17.50
CA PHE A 178 16.26 -2.37 -18.58
C PHE A 178 15.54 -2.67 -19.90
N SER A 179 14.48 -3.48 -19.84
CA SER A 179 13.69 -3.87 -21.03
C SER A 179 12.78 -2.75 -21.54
N LYS A 180 12.60 -1.67 -20.78
CA LYS A 180 11.67 -0.56 -21.09
C LYS A 180 10.25 -1.03 -21.38
N CYS A 181 9.84 -2.15 -20.81
CA CYS A 181 8.51 -2.71 -20.99
C CYS A 181 7.46 -1.76 -20.41
N LYS A 182 6.49 -1.35 -21.23
CA LYS A 182 5.44 -0.41 -20.83
C LYS A 182 4.53 -1.06 -19.78
N MET A 183 4.65 -0.62 -18.53
CA MET A 183 3.81 -1.01 -17.40
C MET A 183 3.78 0.10 -16.35
N THR A 184 2.83 0.04 -15.43
CA THR A 184 2.74 1.00 -14.31
C THR A 184 2.94 0.27 -12.99
N VAL A 185 3.89 0.73 -12.19
CA VAL A 185 4.07 0.30 -10.80
C VAL A 185 3.55 1.41 -9.89
N ILE A 186 2.61 1.10 -9.03
CA ILE A 186 2.09 2.00 -8.01
C ILE A 186 2.73 1.63 -6.69
N LEU A 187 3.64 2.48 -6.21
CA LEU A 187 4.24 2.37 -4.90
C LEU A 187 3.30 3.03 -3.88
N ASN A 188 2.56 2.22 -3.16
CA ASN A 188 1.71 2.64 -2.04
C ASN A 188 2.57 2.77 -0.78
N ASP A 189 2.97 3.99 -0.47
CA ASP A 189 3.87 4.31 0.62
C ASP A 189 3.07 4.83 1.82
N ASN A 190 3.05 4.06 2.91
CA ASN A 190 2.36 4.41 4.16
C ASN A 190 3.28 4.33 5.39
N GLU A 191 4.60 4.23 5.18
CA GLU A 191 5.65 4.17 6.22
C GLU A 191 5.65 2.90 7.07
N MET A 192 4.78 1.94 6.77
CA MET A 192 4.52 0.79 7.62
C MET A 192 4.39 -0.49 6.79
N SER A 193 5.12 -1.52 7.21
CA SER A 193 4.76 -2.91 6.92
C SER A 193 3.85 -3.47 8.04
N ILE A 194 4.15 -4.63 8.59
CA ILE A 194 3.55 -5.14 9.84
C ILE A 194 4.09 -4.35 11.05
N SER A 195 5.32 -3.87 10.95
CA SER A 195 6.01 -2.96 11.90
C SER A 195 6.71 -1.85 11.09
N PRO A 196 7.29 -0.83 11.74
CA PRO A 196 8.07 0.19 11.03
C PRO A 196 9.09 -0.44 10.11
N ASN A 197 9.12 0.00 8.85
CA ASN A 197 9.98 -0.59 7.82
C ASN A 197 11.47 -0.44 8.16
N ILE A 198 12.26 -1.48 7.92
CA ILE A 198 13.69 -1.54 8.18
C ILE A 198 14.48 -1.51 6.85
N GLY A 199 15.69 -0.97 6.89
CA GLY A 199 16.64 -1.05 5.77
C GLY A 199 16.88 0.23 5.00
N GLY A 200 17.93 0.22 4.17
CA GLY A 200 18.45 1.39 3.43
C GLY A 200 17.46 1.94 2.41
N LEU A 201 16.70 1.08 1.72
CA LEU A 201 15.69 1.50 0.75
C LEU A 201 14.57 2.28 1.42
N ASN A 202 14.19 1.90 2.64
CA ASN A 202 13.19 2.61 3.40
C ASN A 202 13.66 3.99 3.87
N MET A 203 14.92 4.11 4.28
CA MET A 203 15.55 5.41 4.55
C MET A 203 15.56 6.29 3.28
N PHE A 204 15.75 5.70 2.12
CA PHE A 204 15.67 6.39 0.83
C PHE A 204 14.25 6.89 0.54
N LEU A 205 13.21 6.06 0.70
CA LEU A 205 11.81 6.45 0.53
C LEU A 205 11.40 7.55 1.53
N SER A 206 11.82 7.45 2.79
CA SER A 206 11.61 8.51 3.79
C SER A 206 12.15 9.87 3.35
N LYS A 207 13.32 9.90 2.72
CA LYS A 207 13.89 11.14 2.14
C LYS A 207 13.06 11.67 0.96
N LEU A 208 12.37 10.82 0.20
CA LEU A 208 11.46 11.28 -0.86
C LEU A 208 10.21 11.98 -0.30
N ARG A 209 9.69 11.51 0.83
CA ARG A 209 8.49 12.06 1.48
C ARG A 209 8.71 13.45 2.06
N THR A 210 9.81 13.65 2.76
CA THR A 210 10.10 14.90 3.48
C THR A 210 10.28 16.13 2.57
N LYS A 211 10.47 15.91 1.26
CA LYS A 211 10.69 16.98 0.28
C LYS A 211 9.43 17.61 -0.30
N LYS A 212 8.24 17.25 0.16
CA LYS A 212 6.96 17.87 -0.26
C LYS A 212 6.90 19.40 -0.02
N LEU A 213 7.65 19.90 0.96
CA LEU A 213 7.72 21.33 1.28
C LEU A 213 8.44 22.17 0.21
N TYR A 214 9.32 21.57 -0.60
CA TYR A 214 10.17 22.33 -1.53
C TYR A 214 9.50 22.61 -2.88
N THR A 215 8.49 21.87 -3.26
CA THR A 215 7.78 22.05 -4.56
C THR A 215 6.79 23.21 -4.56
N LYS A 216 6.16 23.53 -3.41
CA LYS A 216 5.23 24.68 -3.32
C LYS A 216 5.91 26.06 -3.43
N SER A 217 7.15 26.19 -2.97
CA SER A 217 7.88 27.47 -3.00
C SER A 217 8.47 27.83 -4.37
N ASN A 218 8.58 26.85 -5.29
CA ASN A 218 9.25 27.06 -6.59
C ASN A 218 8.35 27.68 -7.69
N ILE A 219 7.04 27.69 -7.51
CA ILE A 219 6.10 28.22 -8.53
C ILE A 219 6.04 29.76 -8.43
N SER A 220 6.14 30.30 -7.22
CA SER A 220 6.09 31.75 -6.99
C SER A 220 7.38 32.48 -7.40
N GLY A 221 8.55 31.84 -7.22
CA GLY A 221 9.83 32.43 -7.59
C GLY A 221 10.06 32.60 -9.10
N LYS A 222 9.48 31.73 -9.92
CA LYS A 222 9.60 31.83 -11.40
C LYS A 222 8.85 33.01 -12.00
N LYS A 223 7.77 33.47 -11.37
CA LYS A 223 6.97 34.64 -11.86
C LYS A 223 7.62 35.96 -11.58
N ILE A 224 8.49 36.07 -10.55
CA ILE A 224 9.11 37.33 -10.13
C ILE A 224 10.38 37.58 -10.92
N ILE A 225 11.24 36.58 -11.13
CA ILE A 225 12.53 36.75 -11.83
C ILE A 225 12.37 36.89 -13.37
N GLY A 226 11.31 36.32 -13.93
CA GLY A 226 11.01 36.40 -15.37
C GLY A 226 10.51 37.78 -15.86
N LYS A 227 10.20 38.70 -14.95
CA LYS A 227 9.66 40.04 -15.28
C LYS A 227 10.72 41.14 -15.42
N ILE A 228 12.01 40.85 -15.25
CA ILE A 228 13.11 41.77 -15.42
C ILE A 228 13.57 41.70 -16.89
N PRO A 229 13.28 42.73 -17.71
CA PRO A 229 13.59 42.70 -19.14
C PRO A 229 15.06 43.00 -19.38
N VAL A 230 15.85 42.18 -19.96
CA VAL A 230 17.24 42.30 -20.44
C VAL A 230 18.27 41.41 -19.70
N ILE A 231 18.17 41.18 -18.40
CA ILE A 231 19.16 40.43 -17.64
C ILE A 231 18.61 39.06 -17.19
N GLY A 232 17.27 38.90 -17.15
CA GLY A 232 16.61 37.73 -16.56
C GLY A 232 16.72 36.41 -17.34
N LYS A 233 16.73 36.45 -18.68
CA LYS A 233 16.71 35.20 -19.52
C LYS A 233 18.02 34.39 -19.45
N PRO A 234 19.23 34.98 -19.56
CA PRO A 234 20.46 34.18 -19.40
C PRO A 234 20.69 33.73 -17.96
N ILE A 235 20.36 34.57 -16.96
CA ILE A 235 20.48 34.20 -15.54
C ILE A 235 19.51 33.09 -15.20
N VAL A 236 18.27 33.09 -15.70
CA VAL A 236 17.31 31.98 -15.52
C VAL A 236 17.84 30.68 -16.11
N LYS A 237 18.53 30.71 -17.27
CA LYS A 237 19.16 29.51 -17.86
C LYS A 237 20.35 29.01 -17.03
N ILE A 238 21.18 29.89 -16.50
CA ILE A 238 22.33 29.56 -15.65
C ILE A 238 21.82 29.01 -14.29
N VAL A 239 20.85 29.70 -13.67
CA VAL A 239 20.21 29.22 -12.44
C VAL A 239 19.46 27.92 -12.66
N GLN A 240 18.86 27.69 -13.83
CA GLN A 240 18.24 26.40 -14.16
C GLN A 240 19.27 25.31 -14.41
N ARG A 241 20.44 25.60 -15.00
CA ARG A 241 21.55 24.65 -15.12
C ARG A 241 22.17 24.33 -13.76
N LEU A 242 22.49 25.32 -12.95
CA LEU A 242 22.97 25.15 -11.57
C LEU A 242 21.93 24.45 -10.70
N LYS A 243 20.63 24.79 -10.81
CA LYS A 243 19.55 24.05 -10.14
C LYS A 243 19.44 22.60 -10.63
N ARG A 244 19.68 22.32 -11.92
CA ARG A 244 19.73 20.92 -12.40
C ARG A 244 20.93 20.18 -11.81
N SER A 245 22.12 20.78 -11.79
CA SER A 245 23.34 20.15 -11.23
C SER A 245 23.24 19.96 -9.71
N VAL A 246 22.73 20.98 -8.98
CA VAL A 246 22.46 20.86 -7.53
C VAL A 246 21.25 19.94 -7.26
N LYS A 247 20.24 19.92 -8.17
CA LYS A 247 19.10 19.02 -8.09
C LYS A 247 19.49 17.57 -8.33
N GLN A 248 20.49 17.29 -9.17
CA GLN A 248 21.07 15.96 -9.36
C GLN A 248 21.80 15.47 -8.10
N LEU A 249 22.45 16.36 -7.34
CA LEU A 249 23.13 16.02 -6.08
C LEU A 249 22.21 15.82 -4.86
N ILE A 250 20.93 16.22 -4.93
CA ILE A 250 20.07 16.32 -3.75
C ILE A 250 18.76 15.53 -3.87
N ILE A 251 18.40 14.94 -5.03
CA ILE A 251 17.08 14.35 -5.22
C ILE A 251 17.17 12.83 -5.40
N PRO A 252 16.60 12.06 -4.45
CA PRO A 252 16.51 10.61 -4.54
C PRO A 252 15.61 10.06 -5.70
N LYS A 253 15.09 10.89 -6.57
CA LYS A 253 14.43 10.47 -7.83
C LYS A 253 15.32 9.58 -8.69
N MET A 254 16.64 9.79 -8.58
CA MET A 254 17.64 9.16 -9.44
C MET A 254 17.58 7.63 -9.41
N PHE A 255 17.32 7.00 -8.26
CA PHE A 255 17.33 5.53 -8.22
C PHE A 255 16.34 4.91 -9.22
N PHE A 256 15.07 5.32 -9.22
CA PHE A 256 14.08 4.78 -10.15
C PHE A 256 14.29 5.24 -11.60
N GLU A 257 14.75 6.49 -11.78
CA GLU A 257 15.08 7.03 -13.10
C GLU A 257 16.36 6.37 -13.65
N ASP A 258 17.36 6.12 -12.83
CA ASP A 258 18.62 5.49 -13.22
C ASP A 258 18.44 4.02 -13.62
N ILE A 259 17.52 3.29 -12.99
CA ILE A 259 17.16 1.94 -13.41
C ILE A 259 16.18 1.91 -14.59
N GLY A 260 15.75 3.06 -15.13
CA GLY A 260 15.00 3.16 -16.39
C GLY A 260 13.50 3.42 -16.27
N PHE A 261 12.99 3.74 -15.07
CA PHE A 261 11.58 4.12 -14.85
C PHE A 261 11.35 5.62 -15.02
N THR A 262 10.19 5.98 -15.54
CA THR A 262 9.66 7.34 -15.38
C THR A 262 9.03 7.46 -13.99
N TYR A 263 9.61 8.28 -13.11
CA TYR A 263 9.10 8.49 -11.76
C TYR A 263 8.09 9.65 -11.72
N LEU A 264 6.89 9.36 -11.22
CA LEU A 264 5.81 10.32 -11.01
C LEU A 264 5.44 10.39 -9.52
N GLY A 265 5.36 11.58 -8.98
CA GLY A 265 4.96 11.81 -7.58
C GLY A 265 6.03 12.50 -6.72
N PRO A 266 5.93 12.41 -5.38
CA PRO A 266 4.84 11.77 -4.65
C PRO A 266 3.51 12.52 -4.75
N VAL A 267 2.39 11.76 -4.74
CA VAL A 267 1.01 12.29 -4.76
C VAL A 267 0.24 11.87 -3.52
N ASP A 268 -0.79 12.65 -3.18
CA ASP A 268 -1.69 12.33 -2.09
C ASP A 268 -2.63 11.18 -2.48
N GLY A 269 -2.49 10.04 -1.80
CA GLY A 269 -3.27 8.84 -2.04
C GLY A 269 -4.71 8.91 -1.53
N HIS A 270 -5.09 10.02 -0.90
CA HIS A 270 -6.45 10.30 -0.45
C HIS A 270 -7.13 11.41 -1.27
N ASN A 271 -6.52 11.84 -2.37
CA ASN A 271 -7.10 12.80 -3.31
C ASN A 271 -7.42 12.10 -4.64
N ILE A 272 -8.69 11.74 -4.83
CA ILE A 272 -9.15 11.00 -6.02
C ILE A 272 -8.83 11.74 -7.32
N GLU A 273 -9.03 13.06 -7.37
CA GLU A 273 -8.77 13.85 -8.58
C GLU A 273 -7.29 13.83 -8.97
N GLN A 274 -6.39 14.01 -8.00
CA GLN A 274 -4.95 13.95 -8.25
C GLN A 274 -4.52 12.55 -8.70
N LEU A 275 -5.08 11.51 -8.08
CA LEU A 275 -4.82 10.13 -8.45
C LEU A 275 -5.28 9.83 -9.88
N GLU A 276 -6.52 10.19 -10.24
CA GLU A 276 -7.01 10.00 -11.60
C GLU A 276 -6.14 10.72 -12.65
N ASN A 277 -5.73 11.96 -12.35
CA ASN A 277 -4.90 12.74 -13.28
C ASN A 277 -3.52 12.10 -13.50
N ILE A 278 -2.86 11.62 -12.44
CA ILE A 278 -1.54 10.98 -12.58
C ILE A 278 -1.65 9.60 -13.23
N LEU A 279 -2.72 8.84 -12.97
CA LEU A 279 -2.99 7.56 -13.61
C LEU A 279 -3.26 7.73 -15.11
N LYS A 280 -4.05 8.77 -15.50
CA LYS A 280 -4.25 9.12 -16.92
C LYS A 280 -2.94 9.51 -17.61
N LEU A 281 -2.09 10.27 -16.92
CA LEU A 281 -0.76 10.63 -17.42
C LEU A 281 0.13 9.40 -17.63
N SER A 282 0.12 8.43 -16.71
CA SER A 282 0.93 7.21 -16.84
C SER A 282 0.59 6.39 -18.08
N LYS A 283 -0.67 6.39 -18.53
CA LYS A 283 -1.09 5.71 -19.76
C LYS A 283 -0.43 6.27 -21.03
N GLN A 284 -0.03 7.55 -20.99
CA GLN A 284 0.56 8.26 -22.15
C GLN A 284 2.08 8.08 -22.24
N VAL A 285 2.71 7.51 -21.22
CA VAL A 285 4.16 7.30 -21.16
C VAL A 285 4.49 5.93 -21.77
N ASP A 286 5.46 5.87 -22.69
CA ASP A 286 5.84 4.65 -23.39
C ASP A 286 6.97 3.84 -22.71
N THR A 287 7.44 4.30 -21.56
CA THR A 287 8.40 3.60 -20.72
C THR A 287 7.71 3.05 -19.47
N PRO A 288 8.34 2.15 -18.70
CA PRO A 288 7.78 1.76 -17.41
C PRO A 288 7.68 2.97 -16.49
N VAL A 289 6.55 3.09 -15.80
CA VAL A 289 6.24 4.21 -14.90
C VAL A 289 6.17 3.71 -13.46
N LEU A 290 6.79 4.45 -12.54
CA LEU A 290 6.57 4.27 -11.10
C LEU A 290 5.85 5.49 -10.55
N ILE A 291 4.62 5.27 -10.06
CA ILE A 291 3.82 6.30 -9.37
C ILE A 291 4.01 6.13 -7.86
N HIS A 292 4.55 7.13 -7.20
CA HIS A 292 4.70 7.14 -5.75
C HIS A 292 3.48 7.80 -5.09
N VAL A 293 2.71 7.01 -4.36
CA VAL A 293 1.45 7.41 -3.72
C VAL A 293 1.62 7.36 -2.21
N LEU A 294 1.34 8.46 -1.54
CA LEU A 294 1.39 8.55 -0.08
C LEU A 294 0.01 8.30 0.51
N THR A 295 -0.11 7.27 1.34
CA THR A 295 -1.36 6.92 2.02
C THR A 295 -1.21 6.89 3.53
N LYS A 296 -2.32 6.84 4.24
CA LYS A 296 -2.36 6.66 5.69
C LYS A 296 -3.08 5.36 6.04
N LYS A 297 -2.36 4.42 6.64
CA LYS A 297 -2.91 3.16 7.11
C LYS A 297 -4.00 3.40 8.16
N GLY A 298 -5.15 2.73 8.05
CA GLY A 298 -6.27 2.92 8.97
C GLY A 298 -7.11 4.18 8.75
N LYS A 299 -6.92 4.92 7.65
CA LYS A 299 -7.59 6.18 7.32
C LYS A 299 -9.09 6.16 7.57
N GLY A 300 -9.58 7.14 8.37
CA GLY A 300 -10.98 7.30 8.70
C GLY A 300 -11.47 6.49 9.91
N TYR A 301 -10.58 5.70 10.55
CA TYR A 301 -10.85 5.06 11.83
C TYR A 301 -9.70 5.35 12.80
N LYS A 302 -9.91 6.33 13.67
CA LYS A 302 -8.87 6.90 14.54
C LYS A 302 -8.08 5.84 15.32
N ILE A 303 -8.75 4.84 15.86
CA ILE A 303 -8.12 3.77 16.64
C ILE A 303 -7.13 2.96 15.78
N ALA A 304 -7.48 2.70 14.50
CA ALA A 304 -6.59 2.01 13.56
C ALA A 304 -5.47 2.92 13.02
N GLU A 305 -5.72 4.24 12.89
CA GLU A 305 -4.69 5.20 12.53
C GLU A 305 -3.59 5.32 13.59
N GLU A 306 -3.98 5.24 14.88
CA GLU A 306 -3.07 5.29 16.02
C GLU A 306 -2.38 3.95 16.30
N ASN A 307 -2.99 2.83 15.89
CA ASN A 307 -2.49 1.48 16.14
C ASN A 307 -2.55 0.61 14.86
N PRO A 308 -1.89 1.00 13.77
CA PRO A 308 -2.01 0.33 12.47
C PRO A 308 -1.53 -1.13 12.49
N ASP A 309 -0.60 -1.48 13.37
CA ASP A 309 -0.07 -2.84 13.53
C ASP A 309 -1.13 -3.78 14.14
N LYS A 310 -1.86 -3.32 15.17
CA LYS A 310 -2.97 -4.06 15.79
C LYS A 310 -4.05 -4.40 14.77
N PHE A 311 -4.31 -3.49 13.82
CA PHE A 311 -5.33 -3.61 12.80
C PHE A 311 -4.80 -4.02 11.41
N HIS A 312 -3.52 -4.41 11.31
CA HIS A 312 -2.99 -4.99 10.07
C HIS A 312 -3.71 -6.30 9.74
N ALA A 313 -3.81 -7.22 10.72
CA ALA A 313 -4.61 -8.44 10.64
C ALA A 313 -5.28 -8.67 11.99
N THR A 314 -6.57 -8.36 12.09
CA THR A 314 -7.32 -8.44 13.35
C THR A 314 -8.37 -9.56 13.34
N GLY A 315 -8.69 -10.09 14.51
CA GLY A 315 -9.91 -10.85 14.75
C GLY A 315 -11.13 -9.92 14.86
N PRO A 316 -12.33 -10.45 15.18
CA PRO A 316 -13.48 -9.65 15.52
C PRO A 316 -13.19 -8.72 16.70
N PHE A 317 -13.65 -7.47 16.62
CA PHE A 317 -13.38 -6.45 17.63
C PHE A 317 -14.60 -5.53 17.82
N ASP A 318 -14.61 -4.79 18.91
CA ASP A 318 -15.59 -3.76 19.20
C ASP A 318 -15.23 -2.45 18.50
N LEU A 319 -16.18 -1.85 17.79
CA LEU A 319 -15.94 -0.64 16.98
C LEU A 319 -15.64 0.62 17.79
N GLU A 320 -16.19 0.72 18.99
CA GLU A 320 -16.02 1.94 19.82
C GLU A 320 -14.67 1.92 20.54
N THR A 321 -14.26 0.75 21.02
CA THR A 321 -13.04 0.58 21.83
C THR A 321 -11.86 0.05 21.03
N GLY A 322 -12.09 -0.64 19.91
CA GLY A 322 -11.07 -1.36 19.15
C GLY A 322 -10.57 -2.62 19.84
N GLU A 323 -11.21 -3.07 20.94
CA GLU A 323 -10.77 -4.24 21.69
C GLU A 323 -11.29 -5.54 21.08
N PRO A 324 -10.50 -6.63 21.13
CA PRO A 324 -10.90 -7.92 20.60
C PRO A 324 -12.15 -8.47 21.32
N LYS A 325 -13.15 -8.93 20.58
CA LYS A 325 -14.35 -9.60 21.15
C LYS A 325 -14.04 -10.93 21.84
N LYS A 326 -12.92 -11.56 21.50
CA LYS A 326 -12.46 -12.80 22.15
C LYS A 326 -10.99 -12.67 22.53
N ALA A 327 -10.62 -13.08 23.72
CA ALA A 327 -9.24 -13.19 24.13
C ALA A 327 -8.51 -14.22 23.25
N LYS A 328 -7.28 -13.89 22.81
CA LYS A 328 -6.41 -14.86 22.15
C LYS A 328 -6.00 -15.94 23.15
N GLY A 329 -6.36 -17.20 22.87
CA GLY A 329 -5.89 -18.35 23.62
C GLY A 329 -4.40 -18.64 23.40
N LEU A 330 -3.95 -19.78 23.87
CA LEU A 330 -2.64 -20.33 23.54
C LEU A 330 -2.64 -20.76 22.08
N ASP A 331 -1.63 -20.34 21.31
CA ASP A 331 -1.42 -20.72 19.92
C ASP A 331 -0.02 -21.33 19.72
N TYR A 332 0.23 -21.94 18.57
CA TYR A 332 1.53 -22.57 18.26
C TYR A 332 2.70 -21.57 18.33
N SER A 333 2.50 -20.33 17.87
CA SER A 333 3.53 -19.29 17.90
C SER A 333 3.95 -18.96 19.34
N LYS A 334 2.99 -18.86 20.27
CA LYS A 334 3.30 -18.62 21.69
C LYS A 334 4.05 -19.81 22.32
N VAL A 335 3.62 -21.03 22.01
CA VAL A 335 4.30 -22.25 22.50
C VAL A 335 5.74 -22.27 21.98
N PHE A 336 5.94 -22.08 20.68
CA PHE A 336 7.24 -22.02 20.04
C PHE A 336 8.13 -20.93 20.66
N GLY A 337 7.63 -19.70 20.74
CA GLY A 337 8.41 -18.57 21.25
C GLY A 337 8.81 -18.73 22.73
N ASN A 338 7.93 -19.28 23.57
CA ASN A 338 8.26 -19.59 24.96
C ASN A 338 9.35 -20.66 25.06
N LYS A 339 9.22 -21.72 24.24
CA LYS A 339 10.22 -22.81 24.23
C LYS A 339 11.56 -22.35 23.72
N LEU A 340 11.58 -21.50 22.67
CA LEU A 340 12.82 -20.95 22.16
C LEU A 340 13.56 -20.09 23.20
N VAL A 341 12.84 -19.30 23.98
CA VAL A 341 13.42 -18.52 25.11
C VAL A 341 14.04 -19.44 26.14
N GLU A 342 13.34 -20.50 26.57
CA GLU A 342 13.84 -21.51 27.53
C GLU A 342 15.13 -22.20 27.02
N LEU A 343 15.17 -22.54 25.75
CA LEU A 343 16.37 -23.14 25.14
C LEU A 343 17.53 -22.16 25.04
N ALA A 344 17.26 -20.91 24.69
CA ALA A 344 18.25 -19.84 24.55
C ALA A 344 18.86 -19.42 25.90
N GLU A 345 18.16 -19.63 27.01
CA GLU A 345 18.70 -19.47 28.37
C GLU A 345 19.80 -20.47 28.67
N LYS A 346 19.67 -21.70 28.14
CA LYS A 346 20.60 -22.81 28.36
C LYS A 346 21.72 -22.86 27.30
N ASN A 347 21.55 -22.16 26.18
CA ASN A 347 22.50 -22.21 25.07
C ASN A 347 22.61 -20.81 24.42
N ASP A 348 23.75 -20.17 24.58
CA ASP A 348 24.04 -18.84 24.07
C ASP A 348 24.27 -18.78 22.55
N LYS A 349 24.45 -19.93 21.90
CA LYS A 349 24.58 -20.03 20.43
C LYS A 349 23.26 -19.89 19.69
N ILE A 350 22.11 -19.99 20.37
CA ILE A 350 20.80 -19.86 19.75
C ILE A 350 20.52 -18.41 19.38
N VAL A 351 20.25 -18.17 18.10
CA VAL A 351 19.83 -16.89 17.53
C VAL A 351 18.44 -17.02 16.89
N ALA A 352 17.75 -15.91 16.71
CA ALA A 352 16.47 -15.88 16.03
C ALA A 352 16.47 -14.84 14.91
N ILE A 353 16.04 -15.25 13.72
CA ILE A 353 15.91 -14.41 12.53
C ILE A 353 14.43 -14.36 12.14
N THR A 354 13.93 -13.18 11.79
CA THR A 354 12.57 -13.00 11.28
C THR A 354 12.52 -12.00 10.13
N ALA A 355 11.56 -12.20 9.24
CA ALA A 355 11.31 -11.30 8.11
C ALA A 355 10.07 -10.44 8.42
N SER A 356 10.21 -9.40 9.27
CA SER A 356 9.14 -8.49 9.72
C SER A 356 7.95 -9.17 10.42
N MET A 357 8.14 -10.38 11.00
CA MET A 357 7.05 -11.21 11.52
C MET A 357 7.23 -11.58 12.99
N LYS A 358 7.94 -10.79 13.79
CA LYS A 358 8.28 -11.12 15.19
C LYS A 358 7.08 -11.49 16.05
N ASP A 359 5.98 -10.75 15.94
CA ASP A 359 4.78 -10.98 16.73
C ASP A 359 4.00 -12.20 16.23
N GLY A 360 3.88 -12.35 14.91
CA GLY A 360 3.21 -13.49 14.28
C GLY A 360 3.91 -14.83 14.50
N THR A 361 5.24 -14.81 14.66
CA THR A 361 6.06 -16.00 14.93
C THR A 361 6.31 -16.25 16.43
N GLY A 362 5.83 -15.37 17.32
CA GLY A 362 5.98 -15.51 18.78
C GLY A 362 7.35 -15.08 19.30
N LEU A 363 8.16 -14.36 18.51
CA LEU A 363 9.54 -13.99 18.86
C LEU A 363 9.68 -12.71 19.70
N THR A 364 8.59 -12.03 20.02
CA THR A 364 8.60 -10.78 20.79
C THR A 364 9.29 -10.93 22.16
N LYS A 365 9.05 -12.05 22.85
CA LYS A 365 9.71 -12.35 24.15
C LYS A 365 11.20 -12.59 23.99
N PHE A 366 11.61 -13.33 22.94
CA PHE A 366 13.00 -13.58 22.60
C PHE A 366 13.75 -12.28 22.31
N GLN A 367 13.16 -11.40 21.48
CA GLN A 367 13.74 -10.08 21.20
C GLN A 367 13.99 -9.25 22.46
N LYS A 368 13.04 -9.25 23.41
CA LYS A 368 13.17 -8.49 24.66
C LYS A 368 14.28 -9.03 25.55
N GLN A 369 14.42 -10.36 25.66
CA GLN A 369 15.40 -10.99 26.54
C GLN A 369 16.79 -11.08 25.91
N TYR A 370 16.87 -11.29 24.60
CA TYR A 370 18.12 -11.51 23.87
C TYR A 370 18.27 -10.60 22.65
N PRO A 371 18.24 -9.26 22.82
CA PRO A 371 18.20 -8.32 21.70
C PRO A 371 19.43 -8.42 20.78
N LYS A 372 20.58 -8.84 21.27
CA LYS A 372 21.81 -9.05 20.48
C LYS A 372 21.80 -10.37 19.67
N ARG A 373 20.89 -11.28 19.98
CA ARG A 373 20.74 -12.57 19.30
C ARG A 373 19.45 -12.62 18.45
N PHE A 374 18.78 -11.48 18.28
CA PHE A 374 17.58 -11.33 17.48
C PHE A 374 17.83 -10.43 16.28
N PHE A 375 17.47 -10.91 15.09
CA PHE A 375 17.67 -10.22 13.82
C PHE A 375 16.33 -10.12 13.08
N ASP A 376 15.79 -8.90 13.01
CA ASP A 376 14.70 -8.60 12.07
C ASP A 376 15.36 -7.99 10.82
N ILE A 377 15.20 -8.68 9.69
CA ILE A 377 15.85 -8.32 8.43
C ILE A 377 14.92 -7.66 7.42
N GLY A 378 13.71 -7.30 7.85
CA GLY A 378 12.67 -6.83 6.94
C GLY A 378 12.08 -7.95 6.09
N ILE A 379 11.34 -7.60 5.04
CA ILE A 379 10.76 -8.58 4.11
C ILE A 379 11.86 -9.03 3.14
N ALA A 380 12.67 -10.00 3.56
CA ALA A 380 13.85 -10.47 2.83
C ALA A 380 14.15 -11.96 3.12
N GLU A 381 13.20 -12.84 2.83
CA GLU A 381 13.24 -14.26 3.22
C GLU A 381 14.41 -14.99 2.60
N GLN A 382 14.76 -14.70 1.34
CA GLN A 382 15.91 -15.32 0.67
C GLN A 382 17.23 -14.95 1.39
N HIS A 383 17.36 -13.68 1.81
CA HIS A 383 18.47 -13.21 2.62
C HIS A 383 18.49 -13.91 3.98
N ALA A 384 17.32 -14.08 4.64
CA ALA A 384 17.21 -14.77 5.93
C ALA A 384 17.85 -16.15 5.90
N VAL A 385 17.51 -16.95 4.89
CA VAL A 385 17.99 -18.35 4.77
C VAL A 385 19.51 -18.38 4.58
N THR A 386 20.05 -17.54 3.68
CA THR A 386 21.48 -17.49 3.44
C THR A 386 22.25 -16.90 4.62
N LEU A 387 21.71 -15.89 5.30
CA LEU A 387 22.26 -15.32 6.53
C LEU A 387 22.32 -16.39 7.64
N ALA A 388 21.25 -17.15 7.85
CA ALA A 388 21.21 -18.24 8.82
C ALA A 388 22.29 -19.30 8.50
N ALA A 389 22.43 -19.69 7.23
CA ALA A 389 23.49 -20.62 6.81
C ALA A 389 24.88 -20.07 7.12
N GLY A 390 25.14 -18.78 6.83
CA GLY A 390 26.40 -18.13 7.18
C GLY A 390 26.68 -18.15 8.69
N MET A 391 25.67 -17.86 9.52
CA MET A 391 25.78 -17.91 10.99
C MET A 391 26.05 -19.35 11.48
N ALA A 392 25.41 -20.35 10.89
CA ALA A 392 25.60 -21.75 11.25
C ALA A 392 27.03 -22.21 10.97
N THR A 393 27.70 -21.74 9.91
CA THR A 393 29.14 -22.08 9.64
C THR A 393 30.06 -21.54 10.72
N GLN A 394 29.65 -20.54 11.51
CA GLN A 394 30.38 -19.99 12.64
C GLN A 394 29.94 -20.60 13.99
N GLY A 395 29.15 -21.68 13.97
CA GLY A 395 28.74 -22.46 15.13
C GLY A 395 27.56 -21.90 15.88
N LEU A 396 26.77 -20.96 15.30
CA LEU A 396 25.48 -20.53 15.82
C LEU A 396 24.35 -21.51 15.41
N ILE A 397 23.26 -21.47 16.18
CA ILE A 397 22.09 -22.35 16.01
C ILE A 397 20.86 -21.49 15.73
#